data_f29765e8eef08305133e21e9f5443181
#
_entry.id   f29765e8eef08305133e21e9f5443181
#
_cell.length_a   1.000
_cell.length_b   1.000
_cell.length_c   1.000
_cell.angle_alpha   90.00
_cell.angle_beta   90.00
_cell.angle_gamma   90.00
#
_symmetry.space_group_name_H-M   'P 1'
#
loop_
_entity.id
_entity.type
_entity.pdbx_description
1 polymer ?
#
loop_
_entity_poly.entity_id
_entity_poly.type
_entity_poly.pdbx_seq_one_letter_code
_entity_poly.pdbx_strand_id
1 'polypeptide(L)'
;MSSTSEEKKLPPTPKKLRDARKKGQSARSSDLVSGVSACAGFGCLWWRAGAIEDKWQETVRLVDKLQEQPFTSAVPQALSGLLELSIATVAPLLAAAVTAALLANVLANGGFMFASEPLKPKLEKLDPIKGLKRIASKRSAIELGKTLAKVVLLGAIFFLTVTASWKALVYLPVCGMGCFGFVFTEVKLLIGIAAGAFLVGGLADLLIQRWLFMQDMRMTETEAKRENKEQQGNPQVKREHRRLRQESANEAPLGISRATLILRGPATLIGLRYVRGETGVPVLVCRGEGEAASQLLGEARALRLNIVEDDVLARQLLGKARLGNPVPSQYFESVAKALYAAGLV
;
A
#
# COMPACT_ATOMS: atom_id res chain seq x y z
N MET A 1 7.36 20.26 -16.54
CA MET A 1 7.00 20.01 -15.13
C MET A 1 8.19 20.43 -14.29
N SER A 2 8.10 21.57 -13.62
CA SER A 2 9.14 22.13 -12.75
C SER A 2 9.38 21.14 -11.60
N SER A 3 10.55 20.54 -11.58
CA SER A 3 11.04 19.79 -10.42
C SER A 3 11.29 20.81 -9.32
N THR A 4 10.31 21.02 -8.47
CA THR A 4 10.49 21.73 -7.22
C THR A 4 11.61 21.04 -6.44
N SER A 5 12.72 21.75 -6.23
CA SER A 5 13.89 21.28 -5.48
C SER A 5 13.62 21.23 -3.96
N GLU A 6 12.40 20.90 -3.56
CA GLU A 6 12.07 20.70 -2.15
C GLU A 6 12.79 19.47 -1.62
N GLU A 7 13.54 19.63 -0.56
CA GLU A 7 14.26 18.55 0.11
C GLU A 7 13.29 17.61 0.81
N LYS A 8 13.43 16.31 0.55
CA LYS A 8 12.60 15.26 1.15
C LYS A 8 12.97 15.01 2.61
N LYS A 9 12.36 15.73 3.54
CA LYS A 9 12.70 15.67 4.98
C LYS A 9 11.73 14.80 5.79
N LEU A 10 10.46 14.75 5.39
CA LEU A 10 9.41 14.09 6.17
C LEU A 10 9.44 12.57 6.01
N PRO A 11 9.14 11.81 7.07
CA PRO A 11 9.01 10.35 6.99
C PRO A 11 7.83 9.95 6.10
N PRO A 12 7.90 8.77 5.44
CA PRO A 12 6.81 8.30 4.60
C PRO A 12 5.58 7.92 5.42
N THR A 13 4.39 8.24 4.88
CA THR A 13 3.13 7.83 5.49
C THR A 13 2.85 6.33 5.26
N PRO A 14 2.00 5.70 6.10
CA PRO A 14 1.57 4.32 5.88
C PRO A 14 0.86 4.09 4.54
N LYS A 15 0.16 5.12 4.01
CA LYS A 15 -0.48 5.06 2.68
C LYS A 15 0.58 4.96 1.59
N LYS A 16 1.58 5.86 1.60
CA LYS A 16 2.68 5.85 0.62
C LYS A 16 3.41 4.51 0.60
N LEU A 17 3.66 3.92 1.79
CA LEU A 17 4.29 2.60 1.89
C LEU A 17 3.40 1.47 1.32
N ARG A 18 2.08 1.52 1.54
CA ARG A 18 1.14 0.55 0.93
C ARG A 18 1.09 0.70 -0.59
N ASP A 19 1.05 1.93 -1.09
CA ASP A 19 1.01 2.20 -2.53
C ASP A 19 2.33 1.78 -3.20
N ALA A 20 3.48 2.00 -2.55
CA ALA A 20 4.76 1.47 -3.00
C ALA A 20 4.75 -0.07 -3.07
N ARG A 21 4.21 -0.75 -2.07
CA ARG A 21 4.05 -2.23 -2.09
C ARG A 21 3.16 -2.70 -3.24
N LYS A 22 2.02 -2.03 -3.50
CA LYS A 22 1.16 -2.34 -4.66
C LYS A 22 1.89 -2.18 -6.00
N LYS A 23 2.84 -1.25 -6.08
CA LYS A 23 3.72 -1.05 -7.25
C LYS A 23 4.90 -2.03 -7.31
N GLY A 24 4.98 -2.98 -6.39
CA GLY A 24 6.07 -3.95 -6.33
C GLY A 24 7.40 -3.39 -5.80
N GLN A 25 7.35 -2.22 -5.14
CA GLN A 25 8.53 -1.61 -4.53
C GLN A 25 8.63 -2.07 -3.07
N SER A 26 9.76 -2.71 -2.74
CA SER A 26 10.06 -3.17 -1.38
C SER A 26 11.55 -3.04 -1.09
N ALA A 27 11.92 -3.11 0.18
CA ALA A 27 13.31 -3.21 0.63
C ALA A 27 13.83 -4.62 0.39
N ARG A 28 14.13 -4.95 -0.88
CA ARG A 28 14.57 -6.29 -1.26
C ARG A 28 16.07 -6.43 -1.03
N SER A 29 16.46 -7.41 -0.20
CA SER A 29 17.85 -7.86 -0.07
C SER A 29 18.04 -9.17 -0.84
N SER A 30 18.79 -9.11 -1.94
CA SER A 30 19.21 -10.30 -2.69
C SER A 30 20.21 -11.13 -1.90
N ASP A 31 21.02 -10.44 -1.10
CA ASP A 31 22.11 -11.05 -0.35
C ASP A 31 21.60 -11.95 0.78
N LEU A 32 20.52 -11.52 1.46
CA LEU A 32 19.86 -12.35 2.47
C LEU A 32 19.30 -13.62 1.84
N VAL A 33 18.61 -13.50 0.70
CA VAL A 33 18.04 -14.66 0.02
C VAL A 33 19.15 -15.63 -0.41
N SER A 34 20.24 -15.12 -0.97
CA SER A 34 21.39 -15.93 -1.37
C SER A 34 22.07 -16.58 -0.16
N GLY A 35 22.25 -15.85 0.95
CA GLY A 35 22.85 -16.38 2.17
C GLY A 35 22.01 -17.48 2.80
N VAL A 36 20.71 -17.29 2.91
CA VAL A 36 19.78 -18.30 3.46
C VAL A 36 19.72 -19.53 2.57
N SER A 37 19.64 -19.36 1.24
CA SER A 37 19.61 -20.50 0.32
C SER A 37 20.93 -21.27 0.32
N ALA A 38 22.08 -20.60 0.41
CA ALA A 38 23.38 -21.24 0.54
C ALA A 38 23.48 -22.04 1.85
N CYS A 39 23.07 -21.45 2.99
CA CYS A 39 23.05 -22.13 4.27
C CYS A 39 22.12 -23.36 4.26
N ALA A 40 20.95 -23.25 3.65
CA ALA A 40 20.01 -24.37 3.54
C ALA A 40 20.55 -25.49 2.66
N GLY A 41 21.15 -25.14 1.51
CA GLY A 41 21.81 -26.10 0.63
C GLY A 41 22.98 -26.81 1.31
N PHE A 42 23.83 -26.03 1.97
CA PHE A 42 24.97 -26.61 2.71
C PHE A 42 24.51 -27.45 3.90
N GLY A 43 23.52 -27.02 4.67
CA GLY A 43 22.92 -27.78 5.75
C GLY A 43 22.31 -29.10 5.26
N CYS A 44 21.64 -29.09 4.09
CA CYS A 44 21.14 -30.30 3.45
C CYS A 44 22.26 -31.27 3.06
N LEU A 45 23.35 -30.75 2.46
CA LEU A 45 24.53 -31.57 2.15
C LEU A 45 25.15 -32.16 3.40
N TRP A 46 25.30 -31.37 4.47
CA TRP A 46 25.84 -31.84 5.73
C TRP A 46 24.99 -32.96 6.35
N TRP A 47 23.68 -32.75 6.41
CA TRP A 47 22.76 -33.73 6.96
C TRP A 47 22.73 -35.03 6.18
N ARG A 48 22.84 -34.95 4.84
CA ARG A 48 22.83 -36.12 3.95
C ARG A 48 24.23 -36.69 3.62
N ALA A 49 25.26 -36.16 4.24
CA ALA A 49 26.65 -36.56 3.91
C ALA A 49 26.89 -38.08 3.95
N GLY A 50 26.36 -38.76 4.99
CA GLY A 50 26.47 -40.21 5.11
C GLY A 50 25.70 -40.94 4.00
N ALA A 51 24.48 -40.56 3.70
CA ALA A 51 23.70 -41.17 2.62
C ALA A 51 24.32 -40.94 1.23
N ILE A 52 24.97 -39.79 1.03
CA ILE A 52 25.71 -39.50 -0.21
C ILE A 52 26.95 -40.36 -0.28
N GLU A 53 27.67 -40.56 0.83
CA GLU A 53 28.85 -41.40 0.91
C GLU A 53 28.50 -42.88 0.61
N ASP A 54 27.41 -43.40 1.18
CA ASP A 54 26.92 -44.76 0.93
C ASP A 54 26.59 -44.96 -0.56
N LYS A 55 25.86 -44.02 -1.15
CA LYS A 55 25.51 -44.03 -2.58
C LYS A 55 26.76 -43.93 -3.48
N TRP A 56 27.73 -43.12 -3.09
CA TRP A 56 29.00 -43.03 -3.79
C TRP A 56 29.76 -44.36 -3.77
N GLN A 57 29.88 -45.02 -2.61
CA GLN A 57 30.50 -46.33 -2.48
C GLN A 57 29.78 -47.39 -3.29
N GLU A 58 28.43 -47.41 -3.28
CA GLU A 58 27.61 -48.30 -4.10
C GLU A 58 27.91 -48.12 -5.60
N THR A 59 27.99 -46.86 -6.06
CA THR A 59 28.31 -46.54 -7.46
C THR A 59 29.72 -46.99 -7.85
N VAL A 60 30.71 -46.80 -6.97
CA VAL A 60 32.08 -47.27 -7.22
C VAL A 60 32.14 -48.79 -7.30
N ARG A 61 31.44 -49.49 -6.37
CA ARG A 61 31.36 -50.99 -6.44
C ARG A 61 30.62 -51.47 -7.68
N LEU A 62 29.62 -50.72 -8.16
CA LEU A 62 28.95 -51.04 -9.43
C LEU A 62 29.94 -50.96 -10.60
N VAL A 63 30.74 -49.89 -10.67
CA VAL A 63 31.76 -49.74 -11.73
C VAL A 63 32.76 -50.88 -11.70
N ASP A 64 33.19 -51.32 -10.53
CA ASP A 64 34.10 -52.47 -10.39
C ASP A 64 33.49 -53.75 -10.94
N LYS A 65 32.26 -54.06 -10.62
CA LYS A 65 31.51 -55.22 -11.14
C LYS A 65 31.30 -55.16 -12.67
N LEU A 66 31.18 -53.95 -13.25
CA LEU A 66 30.94 -53.76 -14.67
C LEU A 66 32.17 -54.05 -15.54
N GLN A 67 33.38 -54.10 -14.96
CA GLN A 67 34.61 -54.45 -15.69
C GLN A 67 34.58 -55.89 -16.24
N GLU A 68 33.82 -56.78 -15.61
CA GLU A 68 33.68 -58.18 -16.05
C GLU A 68 32.56 -58.39 -17.08
N GLN A 69 31.80 -57.33 -17.43
CA GLN A 69 30.64 -57.42 -18.32
C GLN A 69 30.95 -56.93 -19.75
N PRO A 70 30.21 -57.39 -20.75
CA PRO A 70 30.32 -56.85 -22.11
C PRO A 70 30.00 -55.35 -22.12
N PHE A 71 30.76 -54.58 -22.88
CA PHE A 71 30.65 -53.12 -22.96
C PHE A 71 29.24 -52.61 -23.26
N THR A 72 28.49 -53.32 -24.10
CA THR A 72 27.13 -52.97 -24.50
C THR A 72 26.11 -53.00 -23.35
N SER A 73 26.32 -53.83 -22.33
CA SER A 73 25.49 -53.93 -21.13
C SER A 73 26.06 -53.10 -19.98
N ALA A 74 27.35 -52.93 -19.90
CA ALA A 74 28.04 -52.21 -18.85
C ALA A 74 27.76 -50.69 -18.90
N VAL A 75 27.80 -50.08 -20.10
CA VAL A 75 27.63 -48.64 -20.29
C VAL A 75 26.23 -48.13 -19.81
N PRO A 76 25.12 -48.74 -20.23
CA PRO A 76 23.81 -48.31 -19.73
C PRO A 76 23.66 -48.42 -18.22
N GLN A 77 24.22 -49.49 -17.59
CA GLN A 77 24.17 -49.66 -16.12
C GLN A 77 25.07 -48.64 -15.41
N ALA A 78 26.24 -48.34 -15.90
CA ALA A 78 27.09 -47.29 -15.34
C ALA A 78 26.40 -45.90 -15.43
N LEU A 79 25.81 -45.60 -16.59
CA LEU A 79 25.10 -44.33 -16.80
C LEU A 79 23.89 -44.21 -15.88
N SER A 80 23.09 -45.27 -15.70
CA SER A 80 21.95 -45.26 -14.79
C SER A 80 22.37 -45.07 -13.32
N GLY A 81 23.47 -45.73 -12.90
CA GLY A 81 24.00 -45.52 -11.54
C GLY A 81 24.53 -44.11 -11.30
N LEU A 82 25.21 -43.53 -12.27
CA LEU A 82 25.66 -42.13 -12.18
C LEU A 82 24.49 -41.14 -12.19
N LEU A 83 23.46 -41.40 -12.98
CA LEU A 83 22.25 -40.57 -12.98
C LEU A 83 21.51 -40.66 -11.65
N GLU A 84 21.37 -41.85 -11.09
CA GLU A 84 20.72 -42.06 -9.78
C GLU A 84 21.50 -41.34 -8.67
N LEU A 85 22.83 -41.48 -8.63
CA LEU A 85 23.67 -40.74 -7.67
C LEU A 85 23.49 -39.21 -7.83
N SER A 86 23.50 -38.73 -9.08
CA SER A 86 23.36 -37.31 -9.39
C SER A 86 21.98 -36.77 -8.92
N ILE A 87 20.91 -37.47 -9.25
CA ILE A 87 19.56 -37.09 -8.85
C ILE A 87 19.42 -37.16 -7.34
N ALA A 88 19.87 -38.23 -6.69
CA ALA A 88 19.81 -38.40 -5.25
C ALA A 88 20.56 -37.33 -4.47
N THR A 89 21.62 -36.75 -5.07
CA THR A 89 22.44 -35.68 -4.46
C THR A 89 21.87 -34.30 -4.79
N VAL A 90 21.61 -34.02 -6.07
CA VAL A 90 21.28 -32.66 -6.55
C VAL A 90 19.83 -32.27 -6.29
N ALA A 91 18.89 -33.19 -6.45
CA ALA A 91 17.47 -32.87 -6.32
C ALA A 91 17.09 -32.38 -4.90
N PRO A 92 17.49 -33.04 -3.80
CA PRO A 92 17.21 -32.52 -2.44
C PRO A 92 17.91 -31.21 -2.15
N LEU A 93 19.13 -31.02 -2.66
CA LEU A 93 19.89 -29.79 -2.53
C LEU A 93 19.16 -28.60 -3.18
N LEU A 94 18.74 -28.79 -4.43
CA LEU A 94 17.96 -27.77 -5.14
C LEU A 94 16.63 -27.49 -4.45
N ALA A 95 15.92 -28.54 -4.03
CA ALA A 95 14.67 -28.39 -3.30
C ALA A 95 14.85 -27.58 -2.00
N ALA A 96 15.87 -27.86 -1.22
CA ALA A 96 16.21 -27.12 0.00
C ALA A 96 16.57 -25.66 -0.30
N ALA A 97 17.42 -25.42 -1.31
CA ALA A 97 17.84 -24.09 -1.70
C ALA A 97 16.66 -23.24 -2.22
N VAL A 98 15.80 -23.81 -3.08
CA VAL A 98 14.63 -23.12 -3.63
C VAL A 98 13.59 -22.81 -2.55
N THR A 99 13.27 -23.78 -1.70
CA THR A 99 12.31 -23.57 -0.61
C THR A 99 12.82 -22.52 0.37
N ALA A 100 14.10 -22.57 0.75
CA ALA A 100 14.73 -21.58 1.60
C ALA A 100 14.74 -20.18 0.96
N ALA A 101 15.05 -20.09 -0.34
CA ALA A 101 15.01 -18.82 -1.07
C ALA A 101 13.61 -18.22 -1.12
N LEU A 102 12.58 -19.03 -1.36
CA LEU A 102 11.17 -18.59 -1.35
C LEU A 102 10.75 -18.10 0.03
N LEU A 103 11.05 -18.86 1.08
CA LEU A 103 10.74 -18.48 2.47
C LEU A 103 11.46 -17.20 2.87
N ALA A 104 12.76 -17.11 2.59
CA ALA A 104 13.55 -15.91 2.89
C ALA A 104 13.01 -14.67 2.17
N ASN A 105 12.60 -14.81 0.91
CA ASN A 105 12.03 -13.71 0.15
C ASN A 105 10.67 -13.25 0.72
N VAL A 106 9.80 -14.19 1.11
CA VAL A 106 8.50 -13.88 1.74
C VAL A 106 8.70 -13.18 3.09
N LEU A 107 9.59 -13.70 3.93
CA LEU A 107 9.89 -13.13 5.25
C LEU A 107 10.55 -11.74 5.15
N ALA A 108 11.51 -11.56 4.26
CA ALA A 108 12.18 -10.28 4.05
C ALA A 108 11.24 -9.17 3.60
N ASN A 109 10.25 -9.50 2.77
CA ASN A 109 9.26 -8.56 2.26
C ASN A 109 8.05 -8.36 3.19
N GLY A 110 7.96 -9.10 4.29
CA GLY A 110 6.84 -9.04 5.24
C GLY A 110 5.54 -9.61 4.67
N GLY A 111 5.63 -10.70 3.89
CA GLY A 111 4.50 -11.42 3.32
C GLY A 111 4.55 -11.57 1.79
N PHE A 112 3.56 -12.26 1.26
CA PHE A 112 3.39 -12.39 -0.19
C PHE A 112 3.04 -11.04 -0.81
N MET A 113 3.81 -10.64 -1.82
CA MET A 113 3.59 -9.40 -2.57
C MET A 113 3.23 -9.74 -4.01
N PHE A 114 1.97 -9.56 -4.35
CA PHE A 114 1.52 -9.70 -5.74
C PHE A 114 1.39 -8.31 -6.36
N ALA A 115 2.28 -7.98 -7.28
CA ALA A 115 2.27 -6.72 -8.00
C ALA A 115 2.20 -7.00 -9.50
N SER A 116 1.12 -6.57 -10.14
CA SER A 116 0.92 -6.70 -11.59
C SER A 116 1.57 -5.55 -12.39
N GLU A 117 1.86 -4.43 -11.74
CA GLU A 117 2.40 -3.24 -12.40
C GLU A 117 3.80 -3.42 -13.03
N PRO A 118 4.74 -4.18 -12.43
CA PRO A 118 6.04 -4.46 -13.06
C PRO A 118 5.97 -5.27 -14.35
N LEU A 119 4.87 -6.01 -14.58
CA LEU A 119 4.67 -6.83 -15.79
C LEU A 119 4.28 -5.99 -17.01
N LYS A 120 3.84 -4.74 -16.80
CA LYS A 120 3.50 -3.85 -17.92
C LYS A 120 4.79 -3.32 -18.55
N PRO A 121 4.96 -3.46 -19.88
CA PRO A 121 6.12 -2.92 -20.58
C PRO A 121 6.10 -1.39 -20.47
N LYS A 122 7.18 -0.82 -19.91
CA LYS A 122 7.36 0.64 -19.80
C LYS A 122 8.51 1.03 -20.73
N LEU A 123 8.20 1.70 -21.83
CA LEU A 123 9.19 2.19 -22.80
C LEU A 123 10.23 3.15 -22.17
N GLU A 124 9.84 3.80 -21.08
CA GLU A 124 10.75 4.67 -20.32
C GLU A 124 11.97 3.95 -19.71
N LYS A 125 11.91 2.63 -19.56
CA LYS A 125 13.02 1.81 -19.08
C LYS A 125 14.10 1.57 -20.15
N LEU A 126 13.80 1.84 -21.41
CA LEU A 126 14.71 1.70 -22.55
C LEU A 126 15.55 2.94 -22.80
N ASP A 127 15.34 4.03 -22.04
CA ASP A 127 16.10 5.28 -22.18
C ASP A 127 17.55 5.08 -21.66
N PRO A 128 18.59 5.11 -22.57
CA PRO A 128 19.99 4.87 -22.19
C PRO A 128 20.55 5.96 -21.29
N ILE A 129 20.07 7.21 -21.42
CA ILE A 129 20.54 8.33 -20.60
C ILE A 129 20.12 8.15 -19.15
N LYS A 130 18.86 7.74 -18.91
CA LYS A 130 18.38 7.41 -17.57
C LYS A 130 19.11 6.19 -16.99
N GLY A 131 19.46 5.23 -17.84
CA GLY A 131 20.28 4.07 -17.49
C GLY A 131 21.65 4.48 -16.95
N LEU A 132 22.38 5.33 -17.69
CA LEU A 132 23.71 5.82 -17.30
C LEU A 132 23.67 6.64 -15.98
N LYS A 133 22.69 7.51 -15.82
CA LYS A 133 22.48 8.28 -14.58
C LYS A 133 22.18 7.38 -13.38
N ARG A 134 21.53 6.24 -13.61
CA ARG A 134 21.26 5.24 -12.57
C ARG A 134 22.53 4.53 -12.13
N ILE A 135 23.46 4.22 -13.05
CA ILE A 135 24.75 3.62 -12.73
C ILE A 135 25.59 4.57 -11.88
N ALA A 136 25.58 5.86 -12.17
CA ALA A 136 26.30 6.90 -11.40
C ALA A 136 25.53 7.36 -10.12
N SER A 137 24.55 6.59 -9.64
CA SER A 137 23.76 6.96 -8.46
C SER A 137 24.47 6.59 -7.16
N LYS A 138 24.15 7.30 -6.06
CA LYS A 138 24.62 6.98 -4.69
C LYS A 138 24.30 5.55 -4.30
N ARG A 139 23.16 5.01 -4.75
CA ARG A 139 22.74 3.64 -4.51
C ARG A 139 23.70 2.63 -5.17
N SER A 140 24.05 2.84 -6.44
CA SER A 140 25.03 1.99 -7.15
C SER A 140 26.40 2.02 -6.47
N ALA A 141 26.85 3.17 -5.98
CA ALA A 141 28.11 3.27 -5.26
C ALA A 141 28.08 2.46 -3.94
N ILE A 142 26.98 2.48 -3.20
CA ILE A 142 26.81 1.65 -1.99
C ILE A 142 26.79 0.16 -2.35
N GLU A 143 26.09 -0.22 -3.42
CA GLU A 143 26.05 -1.62 -3.88
C GLU A 143 27.43 -2.11 -4.34
N LEU A 144 28.19 -1.27 -5.04
CA LEU A 144 29.57 -1.56 -5.41
C LEU A 144 30.46 -1.75 -4.17
N GLY A 145 30.38 -0.84 -3.20
CA GLY A 145 31.15 -0.94 -1.95
C GLY A 145 30.86 -2.23 -1.18
N LYS A 146 29.58 -2.61 -1.08
CA LYS A 146 29.19 -3.90 -0.47
C LYS A 146 29.76 -5.10 -1.22
N THR A 147 29.73 -5.07 -2.54
CA THR A 147 30.26 -6.17 -3.36
C THR A 147 31.76 -6.30 -3.17
N LEU A 148 32.51 -5.19 -3.19
CA LEU A 148 33.94 -5.19 -2.90
C LEU A 148 34.26 -5.71 -1.49
N ALA A 149 33.52 -5.26 -0.48
CA ALA A 149 33.67 -5.73 0.89
C ALA A 149 33.48 -7.26 1.00
N LYS A 150 32.49 -7.83 0.29
CA LYS A 150 32.26 -9.27 0.25
C LYS A 150 33.43 -10.01 -0.42
N VAL A 151 33.90 -9.52 -1.56
CA VAL A 151 35.03 -10.13 -2.28
C VAL A 151 36.27 -10.17 -1.40
N VAL A 152 36.54 -9.04 -0.71
CA VAL A 152 37.69 -8.96 0.22
C VAL A 152 37.49 -9.91 1.41
N LEU A 153 36.32 -9.95 2.01
CA LEU A 153 36.00 -10.81 3.15
C LEU A 153 36.15 -12.30 2.77
N LEU A 154 35.55 -12.72 1.66
CA LEU A 154 35.62 -14.12 1.20
C LEU A 154 37.02 -14.48 0.77
N GLY A 155 37.73 -13.56 0.10
CA GLY A 155 39.15 -13.76 -0.24
C GLY A 155 40.04 -13.91 0.98
N ALA A 156 39.79 -13.11 2.02
CA ALA A 156 40.50 -13.24 3.30
C ALA A 156 40.19 -14.57 4.00
N ILE A 157 38.90 -14.99 4.05
CA ILE A 157 38.51 -16.30 4.60
C ILE A 157 39.22 -17.43 3.86
N PHE A 158 39.15 -17.40 2.54
CA PHE A 158 39.86 -18.42 1.69
C PHE A 158 41.34 -18.42 1.97
N PHE A 159 42.00 -17.26 1.94
CA PHE A 159 43.43 -17.14 2.19
C PHE A 159 43.82 -17.66 3.56
N LEU A 160 43.10 -17.29 4.61
CA LEU A 160 43.35 -17.75 5.98
C LEU A 160 43.18 -19.27 6.11
N THR A 161 42.12 -19.84 5.49
CA THR A 161 41.88 -21.28 5.51
C THR A 161 43.03 -22.04 4.79
N VAL A 162 43.40 -21.59 3.59
CA VAL A 162 44.50 -22.22 2.84
C VAL A 162 45.82 -22.12 3.59
N THR A 163 46.16 -20.97 4.17
CA THR A 163 47.41 -20.81 4.94
C THR A 163 47.43 -21.63 6.23
N ALA A 164 46.26 -21.74 6.93
CA ALA A 164 46.15 -22.59 8.11
C ALA A 164 46.36 -24.08 7.78
N SER A 165 45.82 -24.54 6.63
CA SER A 165 45.90 -25.92 6.20
C SER A 165 47.10 -26.22 5.29
N TRP A 166 47.97 -25.22 5.06
CA TRP A 166 49.09 -25.32 4.08
C TRP A 166 49.97 -26.55 4.28
N LYS A 167 50.40 -26.83 5.53
CA LYS A 167 51.24 -28.00 5.84
C LYS A 167 50.55 -29.31 5.46
N ALA A 168 49.29 -29.48 5.75
CA ALA A 168 48.54 -30.67 5.42
C ALA A 168 48.29 -30.81 3.90
N LEU A 169 48.04 -29.70 3.22
CA LEU A 169 47.90 -29.70 1.74
C LEU A 169 49.17 -30.12 1.00
N VAL A 170 50.35 -29.73 1.50
CA VAL A 170 51.62 -30.09 0.92
C VAL A 170 51.90 -31.60 1.06
N TYR A 171 51.42 -32.28 2.11
CA TYR A 171 51.59 -33.71 2.30
C TYR A 171 50.54 -34.58 1.53
N LEU A 172 49.51 -33.98 0.96
CA LEU A 172 48.45 -34.68 0.20
C LEU A 172 48.98 -35.63 -0.90
N PRO A 173 49.96 -35.23 -1.76
CA PRO A 173 50.48 -36.11 -2.82
C PRO A 173 51.17 -37.36 -2.28
N VAL A 174 51.73 -37.31 -1.06
CA VAL A 174 52.44 -38.40 -0.43
C VAL A 174 51.50 -39.37 0.31
N CYS A 175 50.42 -38.87 0.82
CA CYS A 175 49.43 -39.58 1.64
C CYS A 175 48.44 -40.42 0.81
N GLY A 176 48.24 -40.11 -0.47
CA GLY A 176 47.34 -40.81 -1.37
C GLY A 176 45.87 -40.74 -0.91
N MET A 177 45.10 -41.81 -1.18
CA MET A 177 43.65 -41.85 -0.87
C MET A 177 43.35 -41.77 0.62
N GLY A 178 44.27 -42.05 1.51
CA GLY A 178 44.06 -41.93 2.98
C GLY A 178 43.83 -40.51 3.47
N CYS A 179 44.32 -39.48 2.76
CA CYS A 179 44.16 -38.09 3.13
C CYS A 179 42.91 -37.42 2.53
N PHE A 180 42.12 -38.15 1.77
CA PHE A 180 40.92 -37.62 1.14
C PHE A 180 39.89 -37.10 2.21
N GLY A 181 39.79 -37.79 3.33
CA GLY A 181 38.95 -37.37 4.47
C GLY A 181 39.37 -36.02 5.03
N PHE A 182 40.67 -35.72 5.07
CA PHE A 182 41.17 -34.42 5.50
C PHE A 182 40.72 -33.30 4.55
N VAL A 183 40.90 -33.48 3.23
CA VAL A 183 40.43 -32.48 2.23
C VAL A 183 38.94 -32.23 2.35
N PHE A 184 38.15 -33.29 2.54
CA PHE A 184 36.72 -33.17 2.76
C PHE A 184 36.36 -32.35 3.99
N THR A 185 37.11 -32.53 5.07
CA THR A 185 36.89 -31.76 6.32
C THR A 185 37.24 -30.29 6.12
N GLU A 186 38.36 -29.96 5.46
CA GLU A 186 38.75 -28.58 5.16
C GLU A 186 37.75 -27.88 4.22
N VAL A 187 37.30 -28.58 3.18
CA VAL A 187 36.29 -28.05 2.27
C VAL A 187 34.98 -27.81 2.97
N LYS A 188 34.52 -28.72 3.85
CA LYS A 188 33.31 -28.52 4.67
C LYS A 188 33.44 -27.31 5.58
N LEU A 189 34.58 -27.13 6.24
CA LEU A 189 34.87 -25.99 7.08
C LEU A 189 34.79 -24.66 6.30
N LEU A 190 35.49 -24.61 5.16
CA LEU A 190 35.54 -23.44 4.28
C LEU A 190 34.11 -23.05 3.81
N ILE A 191 33.35 -24.01 3.31
CA ILE A 191 31.97 -23.76 2.84
C ILE A 191 31.08 -23.32 4.01
N GLY A 192 31.22 -23.94 5.20
CA GLY A 192 30.45 -23.57 6.39
C GLY A 192 30.73 -22.13 6.83
N ILE A 193 32.00 -21.73 6.89
CA ILE A 193 32.40 -20.36 7.23
C ILE A 193 31.91 -19.38 6.16
N ALA A 194 32.06 -19.70 4.89
CA ALA A 194 31.58 -18.87 3.80
C ALA A 194 30.05 -18.70 3.82
N ALA A 195 29.30 -19.78 4.03
CA ALA A 195 27.84 -19.73 4.17
C ALA A 195 27.40 -18.87 5.36
N GLY A 196 28.08 -19.03 6.51
CA GLY A 196 27.87 -18.18 7.68
C GLY A 196 28.16 -16.70 7.41
N ALA A 197 29.27 -16.40 6.73
CA ALA A 197 29.62 -15.04 6.33
C ALA A 197 28.58 -14.42 5.38
N PHE A 198 28.07 -15.21 4.43
CA PHE A 198 26.98 -14.77 3.54
C PHE A 198 25.68 -14.52 4.29
N LEU A 199 25.35 -15.32 5.30
CA LEU A 199 24.16 -15.14 6.12
C LEU A 199 24.25 -13.85 6.93
N VAL A 200 25.38 -13.63 7.62
CA VAL A 200 25.61 -12.41 8.41
C VAL A 200 25.61 -11.18 7.50
N GLY A 201 26.32 -11.25 6.37
CA GLY A 201 26.33 -10.18 5.36
C GLY A 201 24.95 -9.90 4.78
N GLY A 202 24.15 -10.94 4.55
CA GLY A 202 22.77 -10.84 4.09
C GLY A 202 21.83 -10.17 5.09
N LEU A 203 21.98 -10.46 6.40
CA LEU A 203 21.24 -9.78 7.47
C LEU A 203 21.62 -8.30 7.54
N ALA A 204 22.91 -8.00 7.46
CA ALA A 204 23.38 -6.61 7.42
C ALA A 204 22.85 -5.87 6.17
N ASP A 205 22.87 -6.52 5.01
CA ASP A 205 22.31 -5.95 3.77
C ASP A 205 20.81 -5.68 3.90
N LEU A 206 20.03 -6.55 4.54
CA LEU A 206 18.62 -6.31 4.77
C LEU A 206 18.36 -5.02 5.54
N LEU A 207 19.17 -4.73 6.58
CA LEU A 207 19.06 -3.49 7.34
C LEU A 207 19.41 -2.27 6.50
N ILE A 208 20.47 -2.36 5.70
CA ILE A 208 20.90 -1.30 4.78
C ILE A 208 19.82 -1.04 3.71
N GLN A 209 19.27 -2.09 3.11
CA GLN A 209 18.22 -1.96 2.09
C GLN A 209 16.92 -1.39 2.67
N ARG A 210 16.55 -1.74 3.90
CA ARG A 210 15.42 -1.14 4.60
C ARG A 210 15.64 0.35 4.85
N TRP A 211 16.82 0.72 5.29
CA TRP A 211 17.17 2.12 5.53
C TRP A 211 17.15 2.94 4.22
N LEU A 212 17.77 2.43 3.15
CA LEU A 212 17.74 3.06 1.82
C LEU A 212 16.31 3.21 1.29
N PHE A 213 15.50 2.16 1.41
CA PHE A 213 14.10 2.20 0.99
C PHE A 213 13.31 3.27 1.74
N MET A 214 13.49 3.37 3.06
CA MET A 214 12.84 4.42 3.86
C MET A 214 13.32 5.82 3.46
N GLN A 215 14.61 5.98 3.13
CA GLN A 215 15.14 7.25 2.61
C GLN A 215 14.53 7.62 1.25
N ASP A 216 14.44 6.67 0.34
CA ASP A 216 13.82 6.88 -0.98
C ASP A 216 12.33 7.26 -0.89
N MET A 217 11.64 6.74 0.14
CA MET A 217 10.22 7.00 0.40
C MET A 217 9.95 8.28 1.17
N ARG A 218 10.97 9.03 1.63
CA ARG A 218 10.76 10.33 2.29
C ARG A 218 9.94 11.27 1.42
N MET A 219 9.21 12.17 2.06
CA MET A 219 8.27 13.08 1.44
C MET A 219 8.72 14.54 1.54
N THR A 220 8.33 15.34 0.57
CA THR A 220 8.37 16.80 0.69
C THR A 220 7.17 17.27 1.51
N GLU A 221 7.20 18.51 2.01
CA GLU A 221 6.04 19.08 2.72
C GLU A 221 4.80 19.20 1.82
N THR A 222 5.03 19.52 0.55
CA THR A 222 3.95 19.64 -0.44
C THR A 222 3.29 18.28 -0.72
N GLU A 223 4.08 17.19 -0.84
CA GLU A 223 3.55 15.83 -0.96
C GLU A 223 2.74 15.42 0.29
N ALA A 224 3.26 15.69 1.48
CA ALA A 224 2.57 15.35 2.74
C ALA A 224 1.25 16.11 2.91
N LYS A 225 1.23 17.41 2.59
CA LYS A 225 0.00 18.24 2.61
C LYS A 225 -1.03 17.73 1.59
N ARG A 226 -0.58 17.34 0.40
CA ARG A 226 -1.47 16.77 -0.64
C ARG A 226 -2.07 15.45 -0.20
N GLU A 227 -1.25 14.55 0.34
CA GLU A 227 -1.71 13.25 0.81
C GLU A 227 -2.69 13.36 1.98
N ASN A 228 -2.44 14.29 2.93
CA ASN A 228 -3.38 14.58 4.01
C ASN A 228 -4.73 15.11 3.49
N LYS A 229 -4.71 15.97 2.46
CA LYS A 229 -5.96 16.43 1.81
C LYS A 229 -6.71 15.28 1.13
N GLU A 230 -5.99 14.33 0.52
CA GLU A 230 -6.60 13.15 -0.11
C GLU A 230 -7.20 12.17 0.91
N GLN A 231 -6.57 12.04 2.09
CA GLN A 231 -7.04 11.12 3.14
C GLN A 231 -8.18 11.71 3.98
N GLN A 232 -8.05 12.96 4.38
CA GLN A 232 -8.97 13.63 5.32
C GLN A 232 -10.03 14.47 4.62
N GLY A 233 -9.90 14.63 3.29
CA GLY A 233 -10.68 15.59 2.51
C GLY A 233 -10.14 17.01 2.66
N ASN A 234 -10.55 17.89 1.75
CA ASN A 234 -10.16 19.31 1.83
C ASN A 234 -10.90 19.98 3.00
N PRO A 235 -10.18 20.51 4.01
CA PRO A 235 -10.82 21.13 5.18
C PRO A 235 -11.68 22.35 4.79
N GLN A 236 -11.37 23.02 3.68
CA GLN A 236 -12.19 24.12 3.16
C GLN A 236 -13.56 23.61 2.67
N VAL A 237 -13.58 22.51 1.90
CA VAL A 237 -14.83 21.90 1.42
C VAL A 237 -15.66 21.39 2.59
N LYS A 238 -15.04 20.82 3.62
CA LYS A 238 -15.74 20.35 4.83
C LYS A 238 -16.35 21.51 5.64
N ARG A 239 -15.65 22.66 5.70
CA ARG A 239 -16.17 23.88 6.33
C ARG A 239 -17.36 24.44 5.55
N GLU A 240 -17.25 24.49 4.22
CA GLU A 240 -18.32 24.99 3.36
C GLU A 240 -19.57 24.11 3.42
N HIS A 241 -19.41 22.78 3.39
CA HIS A 241 -20.52 21.88 3.60
C HIS A 241 -21.18 22.02 4.98
N ARG A 242 -20.39 22.30 6.02
CA ARG A 242 -20.94 22.56 7.36
C ARG A 242 -21.73 23.87 7.37
N ARG A 243 -21.19 24.92 6.73
CA ARG A 243 -21.86 26.21 6.60
C ARG A 243 -23.20 26.08 5.85
N LEU A 244 -23.17 25.43 4.68
CA LEU A 244 -24.39 25.19 3.90
C LEU A 244 -25.45 24.39 4.67
N ARG A 245 -25.03 23.37 5.43
CA ARG A 245 -25.96 22.63 6.30
C ARG A 245 -26.55 23.50 7.41
N GLN A 246 -25.74 24.37 7.99
CA GLN A 246 -26.25 25.31 9.02
C GLN A 246 -27.21 26.34 8.41
N GLU A 247 -26.90 26.88 7.23
CA GLU A 247 -27.77 27.79 6.48
C GLU A 247 -29.10 27.09 6.15
N SER A 248 -29.08 25.87 5.61
CA SER A 248 -30.29 25.09 5.32
C SER A 248 -31.06 24.67 6.58
N ALA A 249 -30.40 24.47 7.70
CA ALA A 249 -31.05 24.16 8.96
C ALA A 249 -31.72 25.40 9.61
N ASN A 250 -31.20 26.58 9.30
CA ASN A 250 -31.75 27.86 9.77
C ASN A 250 -32.83 28.42 8.83
N GLU A 251 -33.01 27.87 7.61
CA GLU A 251 -34.12 28.22 6.76
C GLU A 251 -35.44 27.78 7.42
N ALA A 252 -36.39 28.74 7.51
CA ALA A 252 -37.69 28.43 8.07
C ALA A 252 -38.36 27.29 7.29
N PRO A 253 -38.82 26.23 7.95
CA PRO A 253 -39.44 25.10 7.24
C PRO A 253 -40.66 25.62 6.45
N LEU A 254 -40.61 25.36 5.13
CA LEU A 254 -41.62 25.80 4.18
C LEU A 254 -42.84 24.86 4.16
N GLY A 255 -43.97 25.39 3.75
CA GLY A 255 -45.20 24.63 3.57
C GLY A 255 -46.35 25.13 4.42
N ILE A 256 -47.56 24.78 4.00
CA ILE A 256 -48.79 25.24 4.64
C ILE A 256 -48.94 24.72 6.09
N SER A 257 -48.43 23.53 6.37
CA SER A 257 -48.46 22.92 7.71
C SER A 257 -47.65 23.72 8.76
N ARG A 258 -46.82 24.66 8.30
CA ARG A 258 -46.00 25.53 9.17
C ARG A 258 -46.54 26.96 9.27
N ALA A 259 -47.58 27.28 8.49
CA ALA A 259 -48.21 28.57 8.56
C ALA A 259 -48.99 28.69 9.87
N THR A 260 -48.96 29.88 10.48
CA THR A 260 -49.81 30.24 11.65
C THR A 260 -50.93 31.14 11.23
N LEU A 261 -50.75 31.91 10.16
CA LEU A 261 -51.75 32.82 9.59
C LEU A 261 -51.83 32.62 8.08
N ILE A 262 -53.04 32.53 7.57
CA ILE A 262 -53.31 32.48 6.12
C ILE A 262 -53.99 33.79 5.74
N LEU A 263 -53.40 34.50 4.78
CA LEU A 263 -53.98 35.64 4.11
C LEU A 263 -54.64 35.18 2.80
N ARG A 264 -55.93 35.41 2.68
CA ARG A 264 -56.72 34.99 1.51
C ARG A 264 -57.17 36.22 0.72
N GLY A 265 -56.89 36.17 -0.60
CA GLY A 265 -57.52 37.00 -1.60
C GLY A 265 -58.47 36.18 -2.51
N PRO A 266 -59.13 36.80 -3.51
CA PRO A 266 -60.03 36.09 -4.44
C PRO A 266 -59.35 34.96 -5.23
N ALA A 267 -58.12 35.17 -5.66
CA ALA A 267 -57.35 34.21 -6.40
C ALA A 267 -55.93 33.99 -5.85
N THR A 268 -55.66 34.46 -4.62
CA THR A 268 -54.32 34.42 -4.03
C THR A 268 -54.40 33.90 -2.61
N LEU A 269 -53.37 33.14 -2.21
CA LEU A 269 -53.23 32.65 -0.85
C LEU A 269 -51.79 32.79 -0.40
N ILE A 270 -51.57 33.36 0.78
CA ILE A 270 -50.27 33.56 1.41
C ILE A 270 -50.30 32.97 2.80
N GLY A 271 -49.37 32.09 3.09
CA GLY A 271 -49.17 31.59 4.47
C GLY A 271 -47.99 32.24 5.14
N LEU A 272 -48.20 32.78 6.28
CA LEU A 272 -47.20 33.40 7.14
C LEU A 272 -46.99 32.56 8.41
N ARG A 273 -45.75 32.43 8.82
CA ARG A 273 -45.39 31.87 10.12
C ARG A 273 -44.99 33.01 11.06
N TYR A 274 -45.70 33.15 12.14
CA TYR A 274 -45.32 33.99 13.26
C TYR A 274 -45.65 33.26 14.56
N VAL A 275 -44.61 33.07 15.41
CA VAL A 275 -44.76 32.48 16.73
C VAL A 275 -44.14 33.42 17.74
N ARG A 276 -44.92 33.90 18.67
CA ARG A 276 -44.50 34.86 19.68
C ARG A 276 -43.37 34.24 20.54
N GLY A 277 -42.25 34.95 20.61
CA GLY A 277 -41.06 34.49 21.35
C GLY A 277 -40.10 33.56 20.55
N GLU A 278 -40.53 33.01 19.40
CA GLU A 278 -39.70 32.16 18.53
C GLU A 278 -39.25 32.91 17.26
N THR A 279 -40.19 33.58 16.61
CA THR A 279 -39.91 34.36 15.38
C THR A 279 -39.95 35.84 15.66
N GLY A 280 -38.85 36.57 15.38
CA GLY A 280 -38.78 38.02 15.57
C GLY A 280 -39.65 38.80 14.57
N VAL A 281 -39.86 38.25 13.39
CA VAL A 281 -40.65 38.83 12.31
C VAL A 281 -41.45 37.72 11.57
N PRO A 282 -42.62 38.04 10.98
CA PRO A 282 -43.36 37.07 10.20
C PRO A 282 -42.58 36.63 8.93
N VAL A 283 -42.57 35.33 8.68
CA VAL A 283 -41.87 34.71 7.53
C VAL A 283 -42.89 34.11 6.56
N LEU A 284 -42.69 34.28 5.26
CA LEU A 284 -43.52 33.71 4.22
C LEU A 284 -43.20 32.22 4.05
N VAL A 285 -44.11 31.33 4.39
CA VAL A 285 -43.89 29.86 4.37
C VAL A 285 -44.62 29.14 3.25
N CYS A 286 -45.70 29.69 2.71
CA CYS A 286 -46.33 29.17 1.50
C CYS A 286 -47.02 30.30 0.74
N ARG A 287 -47.17 30.12 -0.57
CA ARG A 287 -47.92 31.03 -1.45
C ARG A 287 -48.57 30.22 -2.57
N GLY A 288 -49.73 30.65 -3.00
CA GLY A 288 -50.44 30.06 -4.14
C GLY A 288 -51.27 31.09 -4.88
N GLU A 289 -51.48 30.86 -6.17
CA GLU A 289 -52.28 31.69 -7.06
C GLU A 289 -53.19 30.79 -7.90
N GLY A 290 -54.41 31.24 -8.18
CA GLY A 290 -55.38 30.51 -8.96
C GLY A 290 -55.77 29.16 -8.36
N GLU A 291 -55.58 28.08 -9.10
CA GLU A 291 -55.90 26.72 -8.65
C GLU A 291 -55.08 26.26 -7.43
N ALA A 292 -53.78 26.62 -7.41
CA ALA A 292 -52.91 26.33 -6.28
C ALA A 292 -53.37 27.04 -4.97
N ALA A 293 -53.93 28.24 -5.08
CA ALA A 293 -54.51 28.92 -3.93
C ALA A 293 -55.74 28.18 -3.38
N SER A 294 -56.58 27.63 -4.25
CA SER A 294 -57.75 26.83 -3.86
C SER A 294 -57.36 25.52 -3.17
N GLN A 295 -56.35 24.82 -3.66
CA GLN A 295 -55.82 23.59 -3.06
C GLN A 295 -55.25 23.88 -1.66
N LEU A 296 -54.36 24.87 -1.57
CA LEU A 296 -53.82 25.32 -0.28
C LEU A 296 -54.90 25.79 0.69
N LEU A 297 -55.98 26.41 0.23
CA LEU A 297 -57.10 26.79 1.08
C LEU A 297 -57.81 25.57 1.67
N GLY A 298 -57.98 24.51 0.87
CA GLY A 298 -58.52 23.25 1.36
C GLY A 298 -57.67 22.66 2.48
N GLU A 299 -56.34 22.60 2.25
CA GLU A 299 -55.40 22.13 3.26
C GLU A 299 -55.36 23.01 4.51
N ALA A 300 -55.41 24.34 4.36
CA ALA A 300 -55.44 25.26 5.48
C ALA A 300 -56.71 25.05 6.39
N ARG A 301 -57.86 24.79 5.78
CA ARG A 301 -59.08 24.44 6.49
C ARG A 301 -59.00 23.10 7.21
N ALA A 302 -58.43 22.09 6.54
CA ALA A 302 -58.20 20.77 7.14
C ALA A 302 -57.28 20.85 8.39
N LEU A 303 -56.28 21.72 8.31
CA LEU A 303 -55.34 21.99 9.41
C LEU A 303 -55.84 22.99 10.44
N ARG A 304 -57.07 23.52 10.28
CA ARG A 304 -57.71 24.53 11.17
C ARG A 304 -56.84 25.76 11.39
N LEU A 305 -56.15 26.24 10.35
CA LEU A 305 -55.33 27.43 10.42
C LEU A 305 -56.18 28.70 10.44
N ASN A 306 -55.68 29.76 11.08
CA ASN A 306 -56.35 31.06 11.10
C ASN A 306 -56.30 31.69 9.71
N ILE A 307 -57.48 31.99 9.13
CA ILE A 307 -57.61 32.56 7.79
C ILE A 307 -58.16 33.96 7.93
N VAL A 308 -57.46 34.96 7.43
CA VAL A 308 -57.88 36.36 7.36
C VAL A 308 -58.05 36.73 5.87
N GLU A 309 -59.17 37.33 5.55
CA GLU A 309 -59.46 37.83 4.20
C GLU A 309 -58.91 39.25 4.03
N ASP A 310 -57.81 39.37 3.30
CA ASP A 310 -57.22 40.65 2.94
C ASP A 310 -56.58 40.53 1.55
N ASP A 311 -57.34 40.92 0.55
CA ASP A 311 -56.94 40.82 -0.84
C ASP A 311 -55.79 41.78 -1.21
N VAL A 312 -55.77 42.96 -0.61
CA VAL A 312 -54.75 43.97 -0.90
C VAL A 312 -53.42 43.52 -0.40
N LEU A 313 -53.38 43.06 0.85
CA LEU A 313 -52.14 42.58 1.48
C LEU A 313 -51.64 41.28 0.84
N ALA A 314 -52.56 40.34 0.53
CA ALA A 314 -52.19 39.09 -0.11
C ALA A 314 -51.53 39.32 -1.47
N ARG A 315 -52.09 40.17 -2.34
CA ARG A 315 -51.49 40.50 -3.65
C ARG A 315 -50.16 41.24 -3.53
N GLN A 316 -50.03 42.16 -2.61
CA GLN A 316 -48.79 42.90 -2.40
C GLN A 316 -47.65 41.99 -1.93
N LEU A 317 -47.92 41.05 -1.03
CA LEU A 317 -46.93 40.09 -0.56
C LEU A 317 -46.58 39.06 -1.62
N LEU A 318 -47.53 38.65 -2.45
CA LEU A 318 -47.28 37.71 -3.55
C LEU A 318 -46.20 38.23 -4.50
N GLY A 319 -46.26 39.54 -4.85
CA GLY A 319 -45.33 40.16 -5.80
C GLY A 319 -43.96 40.51 -5.22
N LYS A 320 -43.86 40.77 -3.91
CA LYS A 320 -42.65 41.37 -3.31
C LYS A 320 -42.00 40.52 -2.24
N ALA A 321 -42.68 39.59 -1.63
CA ALA A 321 -42.10 38.69 -0.64
C ALA A 321 -41.62 37.37 -1.30
N ARG A 322 -40.46 36.90 -0.89
CA ARG A 322 -39.89 35.59 -1.36
C ARG A 322 -40.22 34.53 -0.31
N LEU A 323 -40.50 33.32 -0.82
CA LEU A 323 -40.74 32.15 0.03
C LEU A 323 -39.51 31.87 0.91
N GLY A 324 -39.75 31.62 2.19
CA GLY A 324 -38.70 31.40 3.20
C GLY A 324 -38.10 32.67 3.79
N ASN A 325 -38.42 33.83 3.26
CA ASN A 325 -37.87 35.10 3.75
C ASN A 325 -38.85 35.87 4.66
N PRO A 326 -38.32 36.72 5.56
CA PRO A 326 -39.13 37.66 6.31
C PRO A 326 -39.98 38.57 5.42
N VAL A 327 -41.13 38.92 5.90
CA VAL A 327 -41.98 39.92 5.23
C VAL A 327 -41.20 41.26 5.16
N PRO A 328 -41.21 41.99 4.03
CA PRO A 328 -40.55 43.29 3.94
C PRO A 328 -41.12 44.29 4.95
N SER A 329 -40.24 45.13 5.55
CA SER A 329 -40.59 46.06 6.64
C SER A 329 -41.73 47.00 6.33
N GLN A 330 -41.92 47.39 5.06
CA GLN A 330 -42.99 48.22 4.60
C GLN A 330 -44.42 47.64 4.82
N TYR A 331 -44.53 46.31 5.01
CA TYR A 331 -45.80 45.61 5.24
C TYR A 331 -46.00 45.20 6.72
N PHE A 332 -45.09 45.51 7.61
CA PHE A 332 -45.14 45.08 9.00
C PHE A 332 -46.43 45.52 9.70
N GLU A 333 -46.85 46.78 9.49
CA GLU A 333 -48.06 47.31 10.09
C GLU A 333 -49.31 46.57 9.61
N SER A 334 -49.42 46.32 8.29
CA SER A 334 -50.54 45.60 7.71
C SER A 334 -50.60 44.15 8.20
N VAL A 335 -49.43 43.49 8.22
CA VAL A 335 -49.32 42.10 8.72
C VAL A 335 -49.61 42.04 10.23
N ALA A 336 -49.18 43.03 11.03
CA ALA A 336 -49.47 43.08 12.46
C ALA A 336 -50.97 43.22 12.72
N LYS A 337 -51.67 44.05 11.93
CA LYS A 337 -53.16 44.15 12.02
C LYS A 337 -53.86 42.83 11.69
N ALA A 338 -53.37 42.11 10.67
CA ALA A 338 -53.88 40.79 10.33
C ALA A 338 -53.60 39.73 11.39
N LEU A 339 -52.42 39.74 12.01
CA LEU A 339 -52.04 38.85 13.13
C LEU A 339 -52.91 39.14 14.36
N TYR A 340 -53.18 40.42 14.67
CA TYR A 340 -54.07 40.82 15.74
C TYR A 340 -55.52 40.39 15.48
N ALA A 341 -56.04 40.60 14.26
CA ALA A 341 -57.37 40.12 13.86
C ALA A 341 -57.51 38.58 13.94
N ALA A 342 -56.38 37.85 13.75
CA ALA A 342 -56.38 36.41 13.95
C ALA A 342 -56.15 35.93 15.38
N GLY A 343 -55.94 36.85 16.33
CA GLY A 343 -55.71 36.52 17.75
C GLY A 343 -54.37 35.90 18.06
N LEU A 344 -53.34 36.15 17.20
CA LEU A 344 -52.01 35.59 17.31
C LEU A 344 -51.01 36.54 18.01
N VAL A 345 -51.38 37.75 18.28
CA VAL A 345 -50.61 38.79 19.00
C VAL A 345 -51.43 39.42 20.07
#